data_4214cdae29a278fcfa5e4caf55851048
#
_entry.id   4214cdae29a278fcfa5e4caf55851048
#
_cell.length_a   1.000
_cell.length_b   1.000
_cell.length_c   1.000
_cell.angle_alpha   90.00
_cell.angle_beta   90.00
_cell.angle_gamma   90.00
#
_symmetry.space_group_name_H-M   'P 1'
#
loop_
_entity.id
_entity.type
_entity.pdbx_description
1 polymer ?
#
loop_
_entity_poly.entity_id
_entity_poly.type
_entity_poly.pdbx_seq_one_letter_code
_entity_poly.pdbx_strand_id
1 'polypeptide(L)'
;NACFLEIGGLKKSMGWDTIDELLARYYHWHFETDASLHVKHLKPTGAHYSSKAKHLQGTALYKMRYGFVLAFLSALKLAYKKRRIDLLWDYISGYINAFLQKEPYLIDTDQGAFVRAYRWKNIKRRFRLLP
;
A
#
# COMPACT_ATOMS: atom_id res chain seq x y z
N ASN A 1 -1.25 23.29 0.83
CA ASN A 1 0.18 23.05 1.16
C ASN A 1 0.40 22.52 2.59
N ALA A 2 -0.50 22.79 3.54
CA ALA A 2 -0.39 22.33 4.94
C ALA A 2 -0.36 20.80 5.04
N CYS A 3 -1.27 20.10 4.38
CA CYS A 3 -1.31 18.64 4.36
C CYS A 3 0.03 18.03 3.91
N PHE A 4 0.61 18.55 2.82
CA PHE A 4 1.89 18.07 2.29
C PHE A 4 3.04 18.21 3.31
N LEU A 5 3.08 19.31 4.05
CA LEU A 5 4.09 19.53 5.09
C LEU A 5 3.86 18.60 6.28
N GLU A 6 2.61 18.42 6.71
CA GLU A 6 2.25 17.62 7.87
C GLU A 6 2.51 16.12 7.67
N ILE A 7 2.26 15.59 6.45
CA ILE A 7 2.60 14.21 6.11
C ILE A 7 4.12 14.00 5.90
N GLY A 8 4.91 15.06 5.95
CA GLY A 8 6.37 15.02 5.76
C GLY A 8 6.80 14.83 4.30
N GLY A 9 6.02 15.39 3.35
CA GLY A 9 6.29 15.33 1.91
C GLY A 9 6.10 13.96 1.29
N LEU A 10 6.35 13.86 -0.03
CA LEU A 10 6.22 12.62 -0.77
C LEU A 10 7.29 11.59 -0.36
N LYS A 11 6.87 10.36 -0.14
CA LYS A 11 7.79 9.29 0.24
C LYS A 11 8.40 8.63 -0.99
N LYS A 12 9.73 8.54 -1.04
CA LYS A 12 10.44 7.88 -2.14
C LYS A 12 10.36 6.35 -2.00
N SER A 13 9.23 5.78 -2.39
CA SER A 13 8.99 4.33 -2.35
C SER A 13 7.96 3.91 -3.37
N MET A 14 7.93 2.62 -3.72
CA MET A 14 6.79 2.05 -4.42
C MET A 14 5.54 2.18 -3.52
N GLY A 15 4.39 2.55 -4.11
CA GLY A 15 3.14 2.77 -3.35
C GLY A 15 3.12 4.06 -2.52
N TRP A 16 3.96 5.04 -2.87
CA TRP A 16 3.99 6.37 -2.23
C TRP A 16 2.62 7.04 -2.18
N ASP A 17 1.84 6.93 -3.24
CA ASP A 17 0.47 7.43 -3.35
C ASP A 17 -0.45 6.84 -2.26
N THR A 18 -0.32 5.57 -2.00
CA THR A 18 -1.08 4.88 -0.95
C THR A 18 -0.70 5.35 0.45
N ILE A 19 0.60 5.56 0.70
CA ILE A 19 1.03 5.97 2.04
C ILE A 19 0.71 7.44 2.30
N ASP A 20 0.81 8.28 1.29
CA ASP A 20 0.45 9.69 1.41
C ASP A 20 -1.05 9.86 1.74
N GLU A 21 -1.92 9.08 1.08
CA GLU A 21 -3.35 9.05 1.40
C GLU A 21 -3.60 8.59 2.85
N LEU A 22 -2.91 7.55 3.31
CA LEU A 22 -3.07 7.02 4.66
C LEU A 22 -2.57 8.00 5.73
N LEU A 23 -1.45 8.68 5.48
CA LEU A 23 -0.92 9.70 6.37
C LEU A 23 -1.83 10.93 6.44
N ALA A 24 -2.34 11.38 5.31
CA ALA A 24 -3.29 12.49 5.31
C ALA A 24 -4.55 12.15 6.12
N ARG A 25 -5.06 10.91 6.04
CA ARG A 25 -6.16 10.44 6.90
C ARG A 25 -5.77 10.35 8.37
N TYR A 26 -4.54 9.98 8.66
CA TYR A 26 -4.01 9.96 10.03
C TYR A 26 -4.04 11.36 10.65
N TYR A 27 -3.69 12.38 9.86
CA TYR A 27 -3.76 13.80 10.26
C TYR A 27 -5.13 14.45 10.03
N HIS A 28 -6.18 13.64 9.84
CA HIS A 28 -7.59 14.09 9.71
C HIS A 28 -7.89 14.93 8.46
N TRP A 29 -7.04 14.88 7.44
CA TRP A 29 -7.34 15.50 6.15
C TRP A 29 -8.42 14.74 5.40
N HIS A 30 -9.30 15.48 4.75
CA HIS A 30 -10.35 14.92 3.91
C HIS A 30 -9.87 14.77 2.48
N PHE A 31 -10.27 13.65 1.83
CA PHE A 31 -10.01 13.39 0.42
C PHE A 31 -11.29 13.44 -0.35
N GLU A 32 -11.28 14.21 -1.43
CA GLU A 32 -12.34 14.23 -2.42
C GLU A 32 -11.81 13.80 -3.77
N THR A 33 -12.59 13.01 -4.50
CA THR A 33 -12.29 12.64 -5.88
C THR A 33 -13.29 13.37 -6.77
N ASP A 34 -12.78 14.25 -7.61
CA ASP A 34 -13.61 14.91 -8.60
C ASP A 34 -13.79 14.00 -9.82
N ALA A 35 -14.97 13.39 -9.94
CA ALA A 35 -15.31 12.47 -11.02
C ALA A 35 -15.53 13.18 -12.37
N SER A 36 -15.62 14.51 -12.39
CA SER A 36 -15.74 15.30 -13.62
C SER A 36 -14.42 15.46 -14.36
N LEU A 37 -13.31 15.34 -13.64
CA LEU A 37 -11.97 15.49 -14.18
C LEU A 37 -11.39 14.16 -14.64
N HIS A 38 -11.03 14.07 -15.91
CA HIS A 38 -10.46 12.87 -16.51
C HIS A 38 -9.08 13.17 -17.06
N VAL A 39 -8.12 12.31 -16.69
CA VAL A 39 -6.73 12.37 -17.18
C VAL A 39 -6.45 11.15 -18.05
N LYS A 40 -6.02 11.36 -19.29
CA LYS A 40 -5.59 10.28 -20.17
C LYS A 40 -4.15 9.88 -19.85
N HIS A 41 -3.95 8.66 -19.35
CA HIS A 41 -2.61 8.11 -19.21
C HIS A 41 -2.02 7.74 -20.57
N LEU A 42 -0.91 8.38 -20.93
CA LEU A 42 -0.21 8.12 -22.20
C LEU A 42 0.63 6.83 -22.17
N LYS A 43 1.02 6.39 -20.96
CA LYS A 43 1.73 5.13 -20.76
C LYS A 43 0.81 4.13 -20.05
N PRO A 44 0.73 2.88 -20.50
CA PRO A 44 -0.05 1.86 -19.80
C PRO A 44 0.52 1.65 -18.39
N THR A 45 -0.28 2.00 -17.39
CA THR A 45 0.07 1.79 -15.98
C THR A 45 -0.05 0.30 -15.64
N GLY A 46 1.04 -0.29 -15.18
CA GLY A 46 1.05 -1.66 -14.64
C GLY A 46 1.12 -2.79 -15.67
N ALA A 47 1.11 -2.52 -16.98
CA ALA A 47 1.15 -3.57 -18.01
C ALA A 47 2.50 -4.31 -18.08
N HIS A 48 3.61 -3.68 -17.66
CA HIS A 48 4.97 -4.21 -17.73
C HIS A 48 5.72 -4.16 -16.39
N TYR A 49 5.03 -4.44 -15.27
CA TYR A 49 5.75 -4.62 -14.01
C TYR A 49 6.60 -5.89 -14.09
N SER A 50 7.93 -5.71 -14.19
CA SER A 50 8.90 -6.80 -14.05
C SER A 50 8.79 -7.47 -12.68
N SER A 51 9.31 -8.70 -12.54
CA SER A 51 9.40 -9.37 -11.22
C SER A 51 10.05 -8.48 -10.15
N LYS A 52 11.07 -7.71 -10.55
CA LYS A 52 11.71 -6.72 -9.66
C LYS A 52 10.72 -5.68 -9.11
N ALA A 53 9.82 -5.14 -9.94
CA ALA A 53 8.84 -4.16 -9.47
C ALA A 53 7.79 -4.78 -8.53
N LYS A 54 7.42 -6.04 -8.74
CA LYS A 54 6.51 -6.79 -7.85
C LYS A 54 7.16 -7.07 -6.49
N HIS A 55 8.44 -7.44 -6.49
CA HIS A 55 9.24 -7.60 -5.29
C HIS A 55 9.31 -6.28 -4.48
N LEU A 56 9.51 -5.15 -5.14
CA LEU A 56 9.48 -3.82 -4.52
C LEU A 56 8.12 -3.47 -3.88
N GLN A 57 7.01 -4.03 -4.38
CA GLN A 57 5.71 -3.88 -3.72
C GLN A 57 5.68 -4.58 -2.36
N GLY A 58 6.23 -5.78 -2.25
CA GLY A 58 6.38 -6.47 -0.97
C GLY A 58 7.24 -5.68 0.01
N THR A 59 8.38 -5.18 -0.46
CA THR A 59 9.25 -4.27 0.31
C THR A 59 8.49 -3.04 0.80
N ALA A 60 7.66 -2.42 -0.05
CA ALA A 60 6.86 -1.26 0.32
C ALA A 60 5.86 -1.58 1.44
N LEU A 61 5.19 -2.74 1.41
CA LEU A 61 4.28 -3.16 2.48
C LEU A 61 5.00 -3.30 3.83
N TYR A 62 6.24 -3.81 3.83
CA TYR A 62 7.07 -3.84 5.04
C TYR A 62 7.38 -2.41 5.52
N LYS A 63 7.88 -1.55 4.64
CA LYS A 63 8.27 -0.17 4.97
C LYS A 63 7.10 0.68 5.46
N MET A 64 5.89 0.39 5.00
CA MET A 64 4.63 1.00 5.46
C MET A 64 4.07 0.38 6.77
N ARG A 65 4.82 -0.47 7.45
CA ARG A 65 4.43 -1.13 8.71
C ARG A 65 3.08 -1.85 8.65
N TYR A 66 2.74 -2.45 7.51
CA TYR A 66 1.49 -3.22 7.36
C TYR A 66 1.41 -4.41 8.31
N GLY A 67 2.54 -5.01 8.66
CA GLY A 67 2.62 -6.30 9.34
C GLY A 67 2.40 -7.46 8.37
N PHE A 68 2.97 -8.61 8.71
CA PHE A 68 3.01 -9.77 7.81
C PHE A 68 1.61 -10.26 7.39
N VAL A 69 0.66 -10.34 8.33
CA VAL A 69 -0.69 -10.86 8.04
C VAL A 69 -1.42 -10.00 7.00
N LEU A 70 -1.41 -8.67 7.15
CA LEU A 70 -2.04 -7.77 6.17
C LEU A 70 -1.31 -7.78 4.83
N ALA A 71 0.02 -7.88 4.84
CA ALA A 71 0.82 -7.99 3.62
C ALA A 71 0.48 -9.28 2.88
N PHE A 72 0.40 -10.42 3.58
CA PHE A 72 0.00 -11.71 3.03
C PHE A 72 -1.42 -11.66 2.43
N LEU A 73 -2.41 -11.16 3.17
CA LEU A 73 -3.78 -11.02 2.67
C LEU A 73 -3.88 -10.10 1.44
N SER A 74 -3.07 -9.05 1.40
CA SER A 74 -3.01 -8.13 0.25
C SER A 74 -2.42 -8.82 -0.98
N ALA A 75 -1.36 -9.58 -0.80
CA ALA A 75 -0.72 -10.36 -1.86
C ALA A 75 -1.65 -11.48 -2.37
N LEU A 76 -2.29 -12.21 -1.47
CA LEU A 76 -3.23 -13.29 -1.78
C LEU A 76 -4.43 -12.77 -2.59
N LYS A 77 -5.03 -11.65 -2.14
CA LYS A 77 -6.14 -10.99 -2.87
C LYS A 77 -5.73 -10.60 -4.28
N LEU A 78 -4.53 -10.05 -4.45
CA LEU A 78 -4.04 -9.63 -5.77
C LEU A 78 -3.77 -10.84 -6.67
N ALA A 79 -3.13 -11.89 -6.14
CA ALA A 79 -2.86 -13.13 -6.83
C ALA A 79 -4.16 -13.79 -7.32
N TYR A 80 -5.17 -13.87 -6.44
CA TYR A 80 -6.50 -14.37 -6.78
C TYR A 80 -7.17 -13.54 -7.87
N LYS A 81 -7.22 -12.19 -7.71
CA LYS A 81 -7.85 -11.29 -8.68
C LYS A 81 -7.21 -11.37 -10.07
N LYS A 82 -5.89 -11.52 -10.12
CA LYS A 82 -5.12 -11.60 -11.37
C LYS A 82 -4.91 -13.03 -11.87
N ARG A 83 -5.38 -14.04 -11.13
CA ARG A 83 -5.15 -15.48 -11.42
C ARG A 83 -3.68 -15.82 -11.62
N ARG A 84 -2.80 -15.23 -10.81
CA ARG A 84 -1.35 -15.34 -10.92
C ARG A 84 -0.72 -15.58 -9.56
N ILE A 85 -0.35 -16.83 -9.30
CA ILE A 85 0.27 -17.26 -8.04
C ILE A 85 1.70 -16.70 -7.87
N ASP A 86 2.43 -16.46 -8.97
CA ASP A 86 3.75 -15.85 -8.95
C ASP A 86 3.77 -14.49 -8.24
N LEU A 87 2.67 -13.73 -8.33
CA LEU A 87 2.53 -12.46 -7.61
C LEU A 87 2.57 -12.63 -6.10
N LEU A 88 2.00 -13.71 -5.58
CA LEU A 88 2.05 -14.00 -4.14
C LEU A 88 3.51 -14.18 -3.69
N TRP A 89 4.28 -14.97 -4.41
CA TRP A 89 5.69 -15.21 -4.09
C TRP A 89 6.54 -13.95 -4.20
N ASP A 90 6.38 -13.16 -5.27
CA ASP A 90 7.09 -11.90 -5.46
C ASP A 90 6.85 -10.92 -4.30
N TYR A 91 5.60 -10.80 -3.84
CA TYR A 91 5.24 -9.91 -2.73
C TYR A 91 5.78 -10.40 -1.40
N ILE A 92 5.61 -11.70 -1.11
CA ILE A 92 6.06 -12.28 0.16
C ILE A 92 7.59 -12.26 0.25
N SER A 93 8.29 -12.64 -0.81
CA SER A 93 9.76 -12.60 -0.84
C SER A 93 10.29 -11.17 -0.65
N GLY A 94 9.65 -10.16 -1.29
CA GLY A 94 9.99 -8.76 -1.11
C GLY A 94 9.80 -8.29 0.33
N TYR A 95 8.70 -8.70 0.96
CA TYR A 95 8.44 -8.38 2.36
C TYR A 95 9.47 -9.02 3.30
N ILE A 96 9.75 -10.32 3.13
CA ILE A 96 10.71 -11.07 3.96
C ILE A 96 12.11 -10.52 3.79
N ASN A 97 12.55 -10.23 2.56
CA ASN A 97 13.86 -9.65 2.33
C ASN A 97 14.01 -8.29 3.01
N ALA A 98 13.01 -7.41 2.91
CA ALA A 98 13.03 -6.13 3.59
C ALA A 98 13.09 -6.28 5.12
N PHE A 99 12.39 -7.27 5.67
CA PHE A 99 12.44 -7.61 7.09
C PHE A 99 13.83 -8.09 7.52
N LEU A 100 14.45 -9.01 6.77
CA LEU A 100 15.78 -9.57 7.07
C LEU A 100 16.88 -8.51 6.94
N GLN A 101 16.77 -7.63 5.93
CA GLN A 101 17.70 -6.53 5.72
C GLN A 101 17.45 -5.34 6.65
N LYS A 102 16.41 -5.40 7.49
CA LYS A 102 16.00 -4.31 8.39
C LYS A 102 15.87 -2.96 7.65
N GLU A 103 15.21 -3.01 6.48
CA GLU A 103 14.98 -1.81 5.68
C GLU A 103 14.31 -0.70 6.52
N PRO A 104 14.72 0.57 6.35
CA PRO A 104 14.14 1.66 7.12
C PRO A 104 12.65 1.82 6.84
N TYR A 105 11.88 2.03 7.88
CA TYR A 105 10.45 2.31 7.76
C TYR A 105 10.20 3.71 7.19
N LEU A 106 9.12 3.86 6.43
CA LEU A 106 8.67 5.14 5.87
C LEU A 106 7.86 5.98 6.86
N ILE A 107 7.32 5.33 7.88
CA ILE A 107 6.40 5.89 8.86
C ILE A 107 6.78 5.42 10.27
N ASP A 108 6.37 6.20 11.26
CA ASP A 108 6.60 5.87 12.66
C ASP A 108 5.67 4.76 13.18
N THR A 109 5.79 4.43 14.46
CA THR A 109 5.05 3.33 15.08
C THR A 109 3.56 3.63 15.19
N ASP A 110 3.18 4.86 15.52
CA ASP A 110 1.80 5.27 15.73
C ASP A 110 1.05 5.38 14.39
N GLN A 111 1.68 5.95 13.39
CA GLN A 111 1.20 5.96 12.00
C GLN A 111 1.01 4.52 11.48
N GLY A 112 1.96 3.62 11.77
CA GLY A 112 1.86 2.21 11.42
C GLY A 112 0.71 1.49 12.14
N ALA A 113 0.46 1.80 13.40
CA ALA A 113 -0.69 1.27 14.15
C ALA A 113 -2.01 1.73 13.52
N PHE A 114 -2.12 3.02 13.17
CA PHE A 114 -3.27 3.57 12.46
C PHE A 114 -3.49 2.87 11.11
N VAL A 115 -2.44 2.72 10.29
CA VAL A 115 -2.51 2.05 8.98
C VAL A 115 -3.09 0.63 9.13
N ARG A 116 -2.59 -0.16 10.09
CA ARG A 116 -3.10 -1.52 10.34
C ARG A 116 -4.56 -1.49 10.79
N ALA A 117 -4.91 -0.63 11.75
CA ALA A 117 -6.29 -0.51 12.25
C ALA A 117 -7.26 -0.12 11.13
N TYR A 118 -6.89 0.85 10.30
CA TYR A 118 -7.68 1.31 9.16
C TYR A 118 -7.90 0.20 8.12
N ARG A 119 -6.84 -0.57 7.81
CA ARG A 119 -6.94 -1.70 6.86
C ARG A 119 -7.83 -2.81 7.41
N TRP A 120 -7.69 -3.18 8.68
CA TRP A 120 -8.55 -4.16 9.33
C TRP A 120 -10.01 -3.72 9.39
N LYS A 121 -10.27 -2.46 9.71
CA LYS A 121 -11.63 -1.89 9.67
C LYS A 121 -12.27 -2.06 8.29
N ASN A 122 -11.53 -1.77 7.22
CA ASN A 122 -12.02 -1.90 5.86
C ASN A 122 -12.25 -3.37 5.45
N ILE A 123 -11.39 -4.29 5.88
CA ILE A 123 -11.56 -5.72 5.66
C ILE A 123 -12.84 -6.19 6.35
N LYS A 124 -13.01 -5.92 7.65
CA LYS A 124 -14.20 -6.30 8.43
C LYS A 124 -15.49 -5.73 7.82
N ARG A 125 -15.47 -4.48 7.36
CA ARG A 125 -16.63 -3.86 6.70
C ARG A 125 -17.03 -4.61 5.43
N ARG A 126 -16.07 -5.04 4.61
CA ARG A 126 -16.35 -5.83 3.40
C ARG A 126 -16.95 -7.19 3.71
N PHE A 127 -16.47 -7.88 4.73
CA PHE A 127 -17.04 -9.17 5.15
C PHE A 127 -18.46 -9.05 5.72
N ARG A 128 -18.81 -7.92 6.36
CA ARG A 128 -20.18 -7.64 6.84
C ARG A 128 -21.17 -7.31 5.72
N LEU A 129 -20.69 -6.92 4.54
CA LEU A 129 -21.50 -6.59 3.37
C LEU A 129 -21.64 -7.77 2.39
N LEU A 130 -21.01 -8.89 2.68
CA LEU A 130 -21.26 -10.15 1.96
C LEU A 130 -22.50 -10.79 2.56
N PRO A 131 -23.51 -11.18 1.73
CA PRO A 131 -24.75 -11.83 2.20
C PRO A 131 -24.46 -13.18 2.85
#